data_5b5062cbb14ea8cb468fded13f2bbb9f
#
_entry.id   5b5062cbb14ea8cb468fded13f2bbb9f
#
_cell.length_a   1.000
_cell.length_b   1.000
_cell.length_c   1.000
_cell.angle_alpha   90.00
_cell.angle_beta   90.00
_cell.angle_gamma   90.00
#
_symmetry.space_group_name_H-M   'P 1'
#
loop_
_entity.id
_entity.type
_entity.pdbx_description
1 polymer ?
#
loop_
_entity_poly.entity_id
_entity_poly.type
_entity_poly.pdbx_seq_one_letter_code
_entity_poly.pdbx_strand_id
1 'polypeptide(L)'
;MTQSLHPGVPKIMVLGIGSFAAAAMRCLADEGAQVSCYLTREYGHYGPSKEGDTLYYKEVPNPVPLMKEKGIDLVIPMSIDWHTAEWKDELLDSGIPILSPSGEAMLLERDRDYGRKLCEKYGIPFPIAHVAKDHREAHDFVIANPKPYVIKNPLCSPGAPVHTIVCETVEDTLSWLKNVDYSEGVFLQEYMGRREVGHIGFVSGGEIYPMVTNQEYKRAFDGNMGPVAGAPLGGLIEADPNDKYGLVHDLLQPLLPWFRETNFHGPVQVTAALRDGKWYVLEYNVRTGVTTGPALWRMLQNPVDVALGVAKNARIDMQFNPDKSYGCTLTLAGWGYPYTRVVGPYLTVQLRGEPTCDIWWNEVTANDGKMFMSGHRIADVISASDTMENAIALAYENIKKIYCLSSYYRLDIGKSLWPPGAD
;
A
#
# COMPACT_ATOMS: atom_id res chain seq x y z
N MET A 1 -23.46 3.96 -22.92
CA MET A 1 -22.17 3.51 -23.49
C MET A 1 -21.22 4.68 -23.37
N THR A 2 -20.38 4.70 -22.38
CA THR A 2 -19.27 5.65 -22.23
C THR A 2 -18.27 5.36 -23.36
N GLN A 3 -17.94 6.35 -24.18
CA GLN A 3 -16.88 6.21 -25.18
C GLN A 3 -15.58 5.90 -24.39
N SER A 4 -14.91 4.81 -24.75
CA SER A 4 -13.57 4.49 -24.23
C SER A 4 -12.66 5.71 -24.39
N LEU A 5 -11.96 6.07 -23.31
CA LEU A 5 -11.01 7.20 -23.31
C LEU A 5 -9.79 6.96 -24.20
N HIS A 6 -9.70 5.76 -24.82
CA HIS A 6 -8.58 5.36 -25.66
C HIS A 6 -9.08 4.73 -26.99
N PRO A 7 -8.59 5.19 -28.15
CA PRO A 7 -9.04 4.67 -29.47
C PRO A 7 -8.45 3.30 -29.85
N GLY A 8 -7.61 2.70 -29.02
CA GLY A 8 -6.93 1.42 -29.27
C GLY A 8 -6.76 0.61 -27.97
N VAL A 9 -5.95 -0.44 -28.03
CA VAL A 9 -5.56 -1.23 -26.85
C VAL A 9 -4.56 -0.41 -26.04
N PRO A 10 -4.89 0.02 -24.79
CA PRO A 10 -3.97 0.80 -23.98
C PRO A 10 -2.73 0.00 -23.61
N LYS A 11 -1.55 0.63 -23.70
CA LYS A 11 -0.28 0.06 -23.28
C LYS A 11 0.14 0.64 -21.94
N ILE A 12 0.21 -0.20 -20.93
CA ILE A 12 0.44 0.21 -19.54
C ILE A 12 1.76 -0.37 -19.05
N MET A 13 2.57 0.47 -18.40
CA MET A 13 3.77 0.01 -17.70
C MET A 13 3.61 0.19 -16.19
N VAL A 14 3.66 -0.92 -15.45
CA VAL A 14 3.67 -0.93 -13.99
C VAL A 14 5.12 -0.83 -13.50
N LEU A 15 5.40 0.07 -12.56
CA LEU A 15 6.72 0.18 -11.93
C LEU A 15 6.65 -0.47 -10.54
N GLY A 16 7.19 -1.66 -10.38
CA GLY A 16 7.08 -2.36 -9.11
C GLY A 16 7.58 -3.79 -9.13
N ILE A 17 7.18 -4.54 -8.12
CA ILE A 17 7.55 -5.94 -7.91
C ILE A 17 6.41 -6.68 -7.18
N GLY A 18 6.55 -8.01 -7.05
CA GLY A 18 5.75 -8.84 -6.16
C GLY A 18 4.25 -8.87 -6.48
N SER A 19 3.46 -9.13 -5.45
CA SER A 19 2.01 -9.37 -5.55
C SER A 19 1.24 -8.15 -6.08
N PHE A 20 1.57 -6.96 -5.61
CA PHE A 20 0.82 -5.76 -5.97
C PHE A 20 1.08 -5.31 -7.41
N ALA A 21 2.29 -5.50 -7.95
CA ALA A 21 2.56 -5.28 -9.37
C ALA A 21 1.85 -6.34 -10.22
N ALA A 22 1.99 -7.62 -9.87
CA ALA A 22 1.33 -8.72 -10.58
C ALA A 22 -0.18 -8.58 -10.63
N ALA A 23 -0.81 -8.21 -9.49
CA ALA A 23 -2.26 -8.00 -9.40
C ALA A 23 -2.73 -6.85 -10.30
N ALA A 24 -2.03 -5.71 -10.29
CA ALA A 24 -2.35 -4.58 -11.16
C ALA A 24 -2.24 -4.98 -12.65
N MET A 25 -1.13 -5.64 -13.02
CA MET A 25 -0.93 -6.13 -14.39
C MET A 25 -2.09 -7.02 -14.84
N ARG A 26 -2.42 -8.04 -14.04
CA ARG A 26 -3.46 -9.00 -14.39
C ARG A 26 -4.85 -8.37 -14.49
N CYS A 27 -5.22 -7.53 -13.51
CA CYS A 27 -6.55 -6.91 -13.52
C CYS A 27 -6.72 -5.97 -14.71
N LEU A 28 -5.67 -5.23 -15.09
CA LEU A 28 -5.71 -4.33 -16.25
C LEU A 28 -5.66 -5.12 -17.57
N ALA A 29 -4.93 -6.24 -17.62
CA ALA A 29 -4.91 -7.12 -18.79
C ALA A 29 -6.25 -7.83 -19.00
N ASP A 30 -6.94 -8.24 -17.94
CA ASP A 30 -8.29 -8.84 -18.02
C ASP A 30 -9.31 -7.88 -18.65
N GLU A 31 -9.08 -6.55 -18.51
CA GLU A 31 -9.88 -5.49 -19.15
C GLU A 31 -9.35 -5.07 -20.55
N GLY A 32 -8.43 -5.84 -21.10
CA GLY A 32 -7.95 -5.70 -22.46
C GLY A 32 -6.76 -4.77 -22.67
N ALA A 33 -6.08 -4.30 -21.61
CA ALA A 33 -4.85 -3.53 -21.75
C ALA A 33 -3.65 -4.45 -22.08
N GLN A 34 -2.69 -3.92 -22.83
CA GLN A 34 -1.37 -4.53 -22.98
C GLN A 34 -0.48 -4.06 -21.83
N VAL A 35 -0.12 -4.96 -20.92
CA VAL A 35 0.59 -4.60 -19.69
C VAL A 35 2.01 -5.15 -19.69
N SER A 36 2.95 -4.33 -19.23
CA SER A 36 4.34 -4.69 -18.95
C SER A 36 4.77 -4.19 -17.57
N CYS A 37 5.84 -4.73 -17.01
CA CYS A 37 6.36 -4.31 -15.71
C CYS A 37 7.83 -3.92 -15.79
N TYR A 38 8.17 -2.78 -15.17
CA TYR A 38 9.53 -2.40 -14.87
C TYR A 38 9.84 -2.82 -13.44
N LEU A 39 10.69 -3.84 -13.29
CA LEU A 39 11.07 -4.43 -12.02
C LEU A 39 12.09 -3.52 -11.32
N THR A 40 11.67 -2.92 -10.22
CA THR A 40 12.40 -1.85 -9.51
C THR A 40 13.37 -2.36 -8.44
N ARG A 41 13.39 -3.67 -8.14
CA ARG A 41 14.20 -4.27 -7.07
C ARG A 41 14.78 -5.62 -7.50
N GLU A 42 15.71 -6.16 -6.69
CA GLU A 42 16.37 -7.45 -6.96
C GLU A 42 15.50 -8.69 -6.67
N TYR A 43 14.37 -8.52 -6.05
CA TYR A 43 13.46 -9.59 -5.61
C TYR A 43 12.03 -9.34 -6.08
N GLY A 44 11.16 -10.33 -5.91
CA GLY A 44 9.74 -10.20 -6.27
C GLY A 44 9.45 -10.18 -7.77
N HIS A 45 10.33 -10.77 -8.58
CA HIS A 45 10.21 -10.77 -10.05
C HIS A 45 9.23 -11.82 -10.56
N TYR A 46 9.13 -12.97 -9.88
CA TYR A 46 8.38 -14.12 -10.36
C TYR A 46 6.90 -13.83 -10.60
N GLY A 47 6.25 -13.13 -9.68
CA GLY A 47 4.83 -12.75 -9.82
C GLY A 47 4.58 -11.95 -11.10
N PRO A 48 5.17 -10.76 -11.27
CA PRO A 48 5.02 -9.95 -12.48
C PRO A 48 5.39 -10.67 -13.78
N SER A 49 6.44 -11.50 -13.77
CA SER A 49 6.86 -12.24 -14.97
C SER A 49 5.86 -13.32 -15.44
N LYS A 50 4.87 -13.66 -14.61
CA LYS A 50 3.76 -14.55 -15.00
C LYS A 50 2.62 -13.79 -15.68
N GLU A 51 2.56 -12.48 -15.47
CA GLU A 51 1.42 -11.65 -15.92
C GLU A 51 1.74 -10.86 -17.20
N GLY A 52 3.01 -10.74 -17.59
CA GLY A 52 3.40 -10.04 -18.80
C GLY A 52 4.91 -9.83 -18.97
N ASP A 53 5.27 -9.03 -19.97
CA ASP A 53 6.67 -8.68 -20.23
C ASP A 53 7.26 -7.90 -19.06
N THR A 54 8.48 -8.24 -18.69
CA THR A 54 9.21 -7.56 -17.62
C THR A 54 10.53 -6.98 -18.12
N LEU A 55 10.90 -5.83 -17.55
CA LEU A 55 12.19 -5.16 -17.75
C LEU A 55 12.86 -5.01 -16.40
N TYR A 56 14.10 -5.37 -16.29
CA TYR A 56 14.82 -5.31 -15.03
C TYR A 56 15.70 -4.05 -14.94
N TYR A 57 15.60 -3.31 -13.82
CA TYR A 57 16.29 -2.02 -13.67
C TYR A 57 17.82 -2.07 -13.83
N LYS A 58 18.47 -3.21 -13.53
CA LYS A 58 19.90 -3.38 -13.74
C LYS A 58 20.28 -3.54 -15.23
N GLU A 59 19.36 -4.06 -16.04
CA GLU A 59 19.53 -4.23 -17.48
C GLU A 59 19.12 -2.97 -18.25
N VAL A 60 18.10 -2.28 -17.74
CA VAL A 60 17.55 -1.04 -18.29
C VAL A 60 17.53 0.02 -17.18
N PRO A 61 18.68 0.69 -16.89
CA PRO A 61 18.76 1.67 -15.82
C PRO A 61 17.80 2.87 -15.98
N ASN A 62 17.55 3.28 -17.23
CA ASN A 62 16.55 4.30 -17.56
C ASN A 62 15.49 3.70 -18.49
N PRO A 63 14.25 3.50 -18.02
CA PRO A 63 13.18 2.90 -18.81
C PRO A 63 12.48 3.90 -19.75
N VAL A 64 12.69 5.21 -19.61
CA VAL A 64 11.89 6.24 -20.31
C VAL A 64 12.05 6.20 -21.84
N PRO A 65 13.27 6.05 -22.41
CA PRO A 65 13.40 5.89 -23.86
C PRO A 65 12.61 4.71 -24.42
N LEU A 66 12.61 3.58 -23.70
CA LEU A 66 11.89 2.39 -24.10
C LEU A 66 10.37 2.55 -23.94
N MET A 67 9.92 3.29 -22.92
CA MET A 67 8.49 3.66 -22.79
C MET A 67 8.02 4.45 -24.00
N LYS A 68 8.79 5.43 -24.46
CA LYS A 68 8.50 6.22 -25.65
C LYS A 68 8.50 5.35 -26.91
N GLU A 69 9.49 4.51 -27.11
CA GLU A 69 9.61 3.59 -28.25
C GLU A 69 8.42 2.63 -28.33
N LYS A 70 8.03 2.03 -27.21
CA LYS A 70 6.90 1.11 -27.12
C LYS A 70 5.53 1.82 -27.20
N GLY A 71 5.50 3.14 -27.12
CA GLY A 71 4.28 3.93 -27.07
C GLY A 71 3.43 3.62 -25.83
N ILE A 72 4.04 3.69 -24.64
CA ILE A 72 3.32 3.51 -23.37
C ILE A 72 2.35 4.67 -23.17
N ASP A 73 1.10 4.34 -22.90
CA ASP A 73 0.00 5.28 -22.69
C ASP A 73 -0.20 5.68 -21.24
N LEU A 74 0.30 4.85 -20.30
CA LEU A 74 0.13 5.04 -18.86
C LEU A 74 1.25 4.37 -18.09
N VAL A 75 1.80 5.07 -17.11
CA VAL A 75 2.73 4.53 -16.10
C VAL A 75 2.02 4.45 -14.74
N ILE A 76 2.12 3.29 -14.08
CA ILE A 76 1.53 3.04 -12.74
C ILE A 76 2.65 2.70 -11.76
N PRO A 77 3.15 3.67 -10.98
CA PRO A 77 4.09 3.40 -9.90
C PRO A 77 3.40 2.72 -8.71
N MET A 78 3.98 1.62 -8.23
CA MET A 78 3.47 0.89 -7.04
C MET A 78 4.10 1.39 -5.73
N SER A 79 5.07 2.31 -5.80
CA SER A 79 5.71 2.95 -4.65
C SER A 79 6.09 4.38 -4.99
N ILE A 80 6.45 5.17 -3.98
CA ILE A 80 6.93 6.55 -4.17
C ILE A 80 8.39 6.63 -4.64
N ASP A 81 9.09 5.50 -4.76
CA ASP A 81 10.53 5.44 -5.06
C ASP A 81 10.87 6.00 -6.45
N TRP A 82 9.95 5.90 -7.41
CA TRP A 82 10.14 6.43 -8.76
C TRP A 82 10.48 7.94 -8.74
N HIS A 83 9.98 8.67 -7.74
CA HIS A 83 10.20 10.11 -7.59
C HIS A 83 11.64 10.46 -7.13
N THR A 84 12.43 9.48 -6.73
CA THR A 84 13.86 9.63 -6.40
C THR A 84 14.78 9.02 -7.45
N ALA A 85 14.21 8.42 -8.51
CA ALA A 85 14.99 7.84 -9.59
C ALA A 85 15.68 8.93 -10.43
N GLU A 86 16.87 8.65 -10.94
CA GLU A 86 17.63 9.58 -11.79
C GLU A 86 16.87 9.99 -13.06
N TRP A 87 16.04 9.11 -13.58
CA TRP A 87 15.23 9.32 -14.78
C TRP A 87 13.86 9.99 -14.50
N LYS A 88 13.58 10.38 -13.25
CA LYS A 88 12.29 10.99 -12.85
C LYS A 88 11.91 12.19 -13.71
N ASP A 89 12.84 13.14 -13.89
CA ASP A 89 12.54 14.37 -14.62
C ASP A 89 12.29 14.07 -16.11
N GLU A 90 13.03 13.12 -16.69
CA GLU A 90 12.79 12.68 -18.08
C GLU A 90 11.42 12.02 -18.24
N LEU A 91 10.93 11.28 -17.22
CA LEU A 91 9.59 10.71 -17.25
C LEU A 91 8.52 11.80 -17.15
N LEU A 92 8.69 12.77 -16.27
CA LEU A 92 7.76 13.90 -16.15
C LEU A 92 7.71 14.73 -17.44
N ASP A 93 8.85 14.97 -18.07
CA ASP A 93 8.95 15.72 -19.34
C ASP A 93 8.48 14.92 -20.56
N SER A 94 8.32 13.59 -20.42
CA SER A 94 7.90 12.73 -21.52
C SER A 94 6.46 12.97 -21.99
N GLY A 95 5.62 13.52 -21.12
CA GLY A 95 4.19 13.67 -21.36
C GLY A 95 3.39 12.38 -21.21
N ILE A 96 4.01 11.26 -20.85
CA ILE A 96 3.30 10.00 -20.55
C ILE A 96 2.52 10.18 -19.24
N PRO A 97 1.20 9.96 -19.22
CA PRO A 97 0.40 10.03 -18.01
C PRO A 97 0.90 9.09 -16.91
N ILE A 98 0.96 9.56 -15.67
CA ILE A 98 1.43 8.81 -14.52
C ILE A 98 0.32 8.73 -13.47
N LEU A 99 -0.05 7.54 -13.03
CA LEU A 99 -1.02 7.33 -11.94
C LEU A 99 -0.34 7.56 -10.57
N SER A 100 0.09 8.76 -10.33
CA SER A 100 0.77 9.18 -9.11
C SER A 100 0.83 10.69 -9.05
N PRO A 101 0.72 11.33 -7.87
CA PRO A 101 1.06 12.73 -7.75
C PRO A 101 2.57 12.94 -7.98
N SER A 102 2.97 14.19 -8.18
CA SER A 102 4.36 14.59 -8.37
C SER A 102 4.68 15.89 -7.63
N GLY A 103 5.94 16.31 -7.63
CA GLY A 103 6.35 17.57 -7.00
C GLY A 103 6.05 17.65 -5.51
N GLU A 104 5.49 18.78 -5.07
CA GLU A 104 5.12 19.04 -3.67
C GLU A 104 4.08 18.05 -3.14
N ALA A 105 3.16 17.59 -4.00
CA ALA A 105 2.13 16.63 -3.61
C ALA A 105 2.69 15.30 -3.07
N MET A 106 3.91 14.92 -3.46
CA MET A 106 4.60 13.74 -2.91
C MET A 106 5.01 13.89 -1.45
N LEU A 107 5.14 15.11 -0.94
CA LEU A 107 5.52 15.37 0.45
C LEU A 107 4.49 14.85 1.43
N LEU A 108 3.23 14.70 1.01
CA LEU A 108 2.17 14.17 1.86
C LEU A 108 2.51 12.77 2.44
N GLU A 109 3.21 11.91 1.68
CA GLU A 109 3.71 10.62 2.19
C GLU A 109 5.17 10.67 2.59
N ARG A 110 6.01 11.44 1.86
CA ARG A 110 7.46 11.44 2.06
C ARG A 110 7.92 12.11 3.34
N ASP A 111 7.21 13.15 3.80
CA ASP A 111 7.57 13.95 4.97
C ASP A 111 6.41 13.94 5.98
N ARG A 112 6.61 13.26 7.10
CA ARG A 112 5.58 13.09 8.14
C ARG A 112 5.24 14.42 8.83
N ASP A 113 6.21 15.32 8.99
CA ASP A 113 5.96 16.62 9.59
C ASP A 113 5.23 17.55 8.62
N TYR A 114 5.50 17.43 7.32
CA TYR A 114 4.73 18.13 6.30
C TYR A 114 3.25 17.72 6.36
N GLY A 115 2.96 16.40 6.38
CA GLY A 115 1.58 15.90 6.53
C GLY A 115 0.91 16.37 7.82
N ARG A 116 1.63 16.35 8.95
CA ARG A 116 1.16 16.89 10.24
C ARG A 116 0.82 18.37 10.15
N LYS A 117 1.71 19.20 9.56
CA LYS A 117 1.49 20.64 9.38
C LYS A 117 0.29 20.93 8.47
N LEU A 118 0.05 20.12 7.45
CA LEU A 118 -1.17 20.23 6.65
C LEU A 118 -2.40 19.94 7.49
N CYS A 119 -2.38 18.90 8.33
CA CYS A 119 -3.49 18.62 9.25
C CYS A 119 -3.76 19.83 10.17
N GLU A 120 -2.71 20.43 10.75
CA GLU A 120 -2.84 21.63 11.56
C GLU A 120 -3.42 22.82 10.78
N LYS A 121 -2.90 23.09 9.57
CA LYS A 121 -3.37 24.17 8.69
C LYS A 121 -4.85 24.05 8.33
N TYR A 122 -5.33 22.83 8.11
CA TYR A 122 -6.71 22.56 7.66
C TYR A 122 -7.63 22.05 8.76
N GLY A 123 -7.20 22.09 10.04
CA GLY A 123 -8.01 21.68 11.18
C GLY A 123 -8.35 20.20 11.24
N ILE A 124 -7.54 19.35 10.61
CA ILE A 124 -7.73 17.90 10.60
C ILE A 124 -7.14 17.32 11.90
N PRO A 125 -7.86 16.43 12.60
CA PRO A 125 -7.37 15.84 13.82
C PRO A 125 -6.12 14.98 13.59
N PHE A 126 -5.06 15.29 14.35
CA PHE A 126 -3.81 14.57 14.34
C PHE A 126 -3.38 14.28 15.78
N PRO A 127 -2.81 13.10 16.10
CA PRO A 127 -2.31 12.81 17.44
C PRO A 127 -1.20 13.80 17.83
N ILE A 128 -0.97 13.96 19.14
CA ILE A 128 0.20 14.73 19.61
C ILE A 128 1.45 14.17 18.94
N ALA A 129 2.23 15.04 18.32
CA ALA A 129 3.46 14.64 17.66
C ALA A 129 4.59 15.66 17.93
N HIS A 130 5.82 15.16 17.89
CA HIS A 130 7.02 15.95 18.07
C HIS A 130 8.11 15.49 17.11
N VAL A 131 8.80 16.46 16.49
CA VAL A 131 9.97 16.20 15.66
C VAL A 131 11.20 16.58 16.48
N ALA A 132 11.96 15.59 16.88
CA ALA A 132 13.22 15.76 17.58
C ALA A 132 14.38 15.65 16.59
N LYS A 133 15.42 16.44 16.80
CA LYS A 133 16.64 16.40 15.95
C LYS A 133 17.44 15.10 16.13
N ASP A 134 17.32 14.49 17.31
CA ASP A 134 18.00 13.25 17.66
C ASP A 134 17.25 12.48 18.75
N HIS A 135 17.74 11.28 19.09
CA HIS A 135 17.14 10.42 20.11
C HIS A 135 17.18 11.00 21.53
N ARG A 136 18.10 11.91 21.85
CA ARG A 136 18.22 12.55 23.17
C ARG A 136 17.12 13.58 23.36
N GLU A 137 16.93 14.44 22.38
CA GLU A 137 15.82 15.41 22.39
C GLU A 137 14.46 14.67 22.42
N ALA A 138 14.32 13.57 21.65
CA ALA A 138 13.14 12.73 21.71
C ALA A 138 12.90 12.13 23.11
N HIS A 139 13.94 11.64 23.76
CA HIS A 139 13.88 11.12 25.12
C HIS A 139 13.45 12.20 26.13
N ASP A 140 14.05 13.39 26.08
CA ASP A 140 13.72 14.50 26.97
C ASP A 140 12.26 14.95 26.77
N PHE A 141 11.77 14.95 25.52
CA PHE A 141 10.37 15.23 25.22
C PHE A 141 9.44 14.19 25.87
N VAL A 142 9.74 12.88 25.77
CA VAL A 142 8.91 11.83 26.38
C VAL A 142 8.91 11.95 27.91
N ILE A 143 10.03 12.28 28.55
CA ILE A 143 10.09 12.52 30.00
C ILE A 143 9.19 13.70 30.39
N ALA A 144 9.20 14.79 29.61
CA ALA A 144 8.35 15.96 29.87
C ALA A 144 6.86 15.71 29.56
N ASN A 145 6.57 14.79 28.66
CA ASN A 145 5.22 14.46 28.17
C ASN A 145 4.99 12.94 28.24
N PRO A 146 4.81 12.35 29.43
CA PRO A 146 4.82 10.91 29.64
C PRO A 146 3.58 10.22 29.05
N LYS A 147 3.68 9.82 27.79
CA LYS A 147 2.70 9.04 27.03
C LYS A 147 3.43 7.98 26.20
N PRO A 148 2.76 6.91 25.78
CA PRO A 148 3.30 6.01 24.78
C PRO A 148 3.33 6.68 23.40
N TYR A 149 4.44 6.49 22.67
CA TYR A 149 4.62 7.05 21.33
C TYR A 149 5.00 5.98 20.32
N VAL A 150 4.55 6.18 19.10
CA VAL A 150 5.08 5.52 17.92
C VAL A 150 6.32 6.31 17.46
N ILE A 151 7.44 5.62 17.38
CA ILE A 151 8.73 6.19 16.94
C ILE A 151 8.85 5.94 15.43
N LYS A 152 9.02 7.00 14.67
CA LYS A 152 9.10 6.95 13.20
C LYS A 152 10.33 7.72 12.71
N ASN A 153 10.87 7.31 11.56
CA ASN A 153 11.75 8.19 10.81
C ASN A 153 10.90 9.37 10.28
N PRO A 154 11.36 10.63 10.40
CA PRO A 154 10.63 11.77 9.85
C PRO A 154 10.34 11.66 8.36
N LEU A 155 11.26 11.07 7.60
CA LEU A 155 11.12 10.86 6.17
C LEU A 155 10.77 9.39 5.86
N CYS A 156 9.86 9.19 4.90
CA CYS A 156 9.67 7.88 4.28
C CYS A 156 10.79 7.65 3.27
N SER A 157 11.89 7.04 3.75
CA SER A 157 13.05 6.69 2.94
C SER A 157 13.12 5.19 2.73
N PRO A 158 13.30 4.71 1.48
CA PRO A 158 13.43 3.28 1.19
C PRO A 158 14.64 2.62 1.86
N GLY A 159 15.65 3.41 2.25
CA GLY A 159 16.90 2.92 2.84
C GLY A 159 16.88 2.76 4.37
N ALA A 160 15.87 3.24 5.07
CA ALA A 160 15.80 3.10 6.52
C ALA A 160 15.46 1.65 6.91
N PRO A 161 16.27 0.98 7.75
CA PRO A 161 16.10 -0.43 8.09
C PRO A 161 14.83 -0.69 8.93
N VAL A 162 14.37 0.30 9.72
CA VAL A 162 13.13 0.26 10.50
C VAL A 162 12.45 1.62 10.38
N HIS A 163 11.24 1.64 9.79
CA HIS A 163 10.51 2.89 9.57
C HIS A 163 9.60 3.28 10.72
N THR A 164 9.12 2.32 11.50
CA THR A 164 8.11 2.54 12.53
C THR A 164 8.27 1.54 13.66
N ILE A 165 8.37 2.06 14.89
CA ILE A 165 8.40 1.26 16.12
C ILE A 165 7.19 1.67 16.96
N VAL A 166 6.27 0.75 17.19
CA VAL A 166 5.07 0.98 18.00
C VAL A 166 5.37 0.64 19.44
N CYS A 167 5.32 1.64 20.31
CA CYS A 167 5.44 1.47 21.76
C CYS A 167 4.07 1.68 22.42
N GLU A 168 3.67 0.76 23.27
CA GLU A 168 2.36 0.79 23.94
C GLU A 168 2.44 1.32 25.37
N THR A 169 3.67 1.51 25.89
CA THR A 169 3.96 2.11 27.20
C THR A 169 5.00 3.21 27.09
N VAL A 170 5.09 4.04 28.11
CA VAL A 170 6.14 5.06 28.22
C VAL A 170 7.52 4.40 28.31
N GLU A 171 7.61 3.33 29.09
CA GLU A 171 8.85 2.56 29.32
C GLU A 171 9.36 1.93 28.02
N ASP A 172 8.46 1.38 27.19
CA ASP A 172 8.82 0.85 25.87
C ASP A 172 9.37 1.97 24.97
N THR A 173 8.71 3.13 24.96
CA THR A 173 9.15 4.28 24.19
C THR A 173 10.57 4.71 24.59
N LEU A 174 10.82 4.91 25.91
CA LEU A 174 12.12 5.30 26.43
C LEU A 174 13.19 4.23 26.19
N SER A 175 12.83 2.95 26.24
CA SER A 175 13.75 1.84 25.97
C SER A 175 14.16 1.80 24.49
N TRP A 176 13.20 1.92 23.58
CA TRP A 176 13.49 1.87 22.15
C TRP A 176 14.26 3.09 21.65
N LEU A 177 14.02 4.28 22.19
CA LEU A 177 14.76 5.50 21.82
C LEU A 177 16.27 5.35 22.00
N LYS A 178 16.75 4.50 22.90
CA LYS A 178 18.17 4.21 23.09
C LYS A 178 18.82 3.49 21.91
N ASN A 179 18.01 2.83 21.07
CA ASN A 179 18.48 2.01 19.96
C ASN A 179 18.06 2.58 18.59
N VAL A 180 17.49 3.80 18.56
CA VAL A 180 17.12 4.49 17.34
C VAL A 180 18.25 5.41 16.93
N ASP A 181 18.70 5.27 15.69
CA ASP A 181 19.70 6.13 15.05
C ASP A 181 19.21 6.46 13.63
N TYR A 182 18.35 7.47 13.54
CA TYR A 182 17.89 8.02 12.28
C TYR A 182 18.67 9.29 11.96
N SER A 183 19.26 9.35 10.78
CA SER A 183 20.02 10.52 10.30
C SER A 183 19.16 11.79 10.18
N GLU A 184 17.87 11.61 9.91
CA GLU A 184 16.91 12.69 9.71
C GLU A 184 16.22 13.16 11.00
N GLY A 185 16.62 12.63 12.16
CA GLY A 185 15.98 12.88 13.44
C GLY A 185 14.90 11.86 13.80
N VAL A 186 14.04 12.19 14.76
CA VAL A 186 13.02 11.29 15.29
C VAL A 186 11.65 11.96 15.24
N PHE A 187 10.69 11.32 14.60
CA PHE A 187 9.28 11.71 14.64
C PHE A 187 8.54 10.86 15.68
N LEU A 188 8.10 11.50 16.75
CA LEU A 188 7.27 10.90 17.78
C LEU A 188 5.79 11.21 17.48
N GLN A 189 4.94 10.19 17.50
CA GLN A 189 3.49 10.35 17.38
C GLN A 189 2.81 9.60 18.52
N GLU A 190 1.92 10.24 19.27
CA GLU A 190 1.16 9.60 20.34
C GLU A 190 0.52 8.31 19.85
N TYR A 191 0.66 7.23 20.62
CA TYR A 191 0.05 5.95 20.32
C TYR A 191 -1.47 5.99 20.50
N MET A 192 -2.21 5.65 19.47
CA MET A 192 -3.67 5.77 19.41
C MET A 192 -4.40 4.44 19.60
N GLY A 193 -3.70 3.36 19.91
CA GLY A 193 -4.28 2.03 20.03
C GLY A 193 -3.92 1.12 18.86
N ARG A 194 -4.46 -0.10 18.88
CA ARG A 194 -4.10 -1.18 17.93
C ARG A 194 -4.97 -1.24 16.69
N ARG A 195 -6.07 -0.47 16.66
CA ARG A 195 -6.99 -0.46 15.52
C ARG A 195 -6.64 0.67 14.57
N GLU A 196 -6.33 0.32 13.35
CA GLU A 196 -6.03 1.26 12.28
C GLU A 196 -6.99 0.99 11.12
N VAL A 197 -7.71 2.00 10.72
CA VAL A 197 -8.65 1.95 9.59
C VAL A 197 -8.13 2.85 8.50
N GLY A 198 -8.17 2.40 7.27
CA GLY A 198 -7.78 3.19 6.11
C GLY A 198 -8.95 3.46 5.18
N HIS A 199 -8.86 4.56 4.44
CA HIS A 199 -9.68 4.78 3.26
C HIS A 199 -8.78 5.14 2.08
N ILE A 200 -8.98 4.45 0.96
CA ILE A 200 -8.30 4.74 -0.30
C ILE A 200 -9.32 5.33 -1.27
N GLY A 201 -8.94 6.42 -1.90
CA GLY A 201 -9.65 7.02 -3.01
C GLY A 201 -8.69 7.55 -4.06
N PHE A 202 -9.24 8.16 -5.09
CA PHE A 202 -8.49 8.90 -6.09
C PHE A 202 -8.79 10.39 -5.98
N VAL A 203 -7.79 11.22 -6.25
CA VAL A 203 -7.97 12.64 -6.53
C VAL A 203 -7.75 12.84 -8.02
N SER A 204 -8.67 13.50 -8.68
CA SER A 204 -8.61 13.78 -10.12
C SER A 204 -9.53 14.94 -10.48
N GLY A 205 -9.12 15.79 -11.41
CA GLY A 205 -9.92 16.96 -11.80
C GLY A 205 -10.24 17.93 -10.65
N GLY A 206 -9.42 17.93 -9.59
CA GLY A 206 -9.65 18.73 -8.39
C GLY A 206 -10.79 18.25 -7.50
N GLU A 207 -11.21 16.99 -7.63
CA GLU A 207 -12.25 16.32 -6.85
C GLU A 207 -11.69 15.03 -6.19
N ILE A 208 -12.30 14.61 -5.08
CA ILE A 208 -11.98 13.35 -4.40
C ILE A 208 -13.03 12.31 -4.78
N TYR A 209 -12.58 11.15 -5.18
CA TYR A 209 -13.41 9.99 -5.51
C TYR A 209 -13.16 8.90 -4.45
N PRO A 210 -14.02 8.78 -3.42
CA PRO A 210 -13.91 7.72 -2.42
C PRO A 210 -14.03 6.36 -3.07
N MET A 211 -13.27 5.38 -2.60
CA MET A 211 -13.25 4.08 -3.23
C MET A 211 -13.49 2.93 -2.27
N VAL A 212 -12.55 2.69 -1.35
CA VAL A 212 -12.63 1.55 -0.43
C VAL A 212 -12.21 1.94 0.98
N THR A 213 -12.90 1.41 1.96
CA THR A 213 -12.46 1.41 3.36
C THR A 213 -11.83 0.06 3.69
N ASN A 214 -10.72 0.08 4.43
CA ASN A 214 -9.96 -1.11 4.75
C ASN A 214 -9.53 -1.14 6.21
N GLN A 215 -9.43 -2.36 6.75
CA GLN A 215 -8.84 -2.66 8.05
C GLN A 215 -7.57 -3.48 7.82
N GLU A 216 -6.42 -2.95 8.19
CA GLU A 216 -5.13 -3.64 8.07
C GLU A 216 -4.75 -4.37 9.36
N TYR A 217 -4.23 -5.58 9.21
CA TYR A 217 -3.70 -6.41 10.29
C TYR A 217 -2.18 -6.36 10.25
N LYS A 218 -1.62 -5.29 10.81
CA LYS A 218 -0.16 -4.99 10.71
C LYS A 218 0.70 -5.84 11.64
N ARG A 219 0.16 -6.42 12.72
CA ARG A 219 0.95 -7.26 13.62
C ARG A 219 1.10 -8.68 13.11
N ALA A 220 2.26 -9.27 13.41
CA ALA A 220 2.69 -10.55 12.84
C ALA A 220 1.82 -11.75 13.25
N PHE A 221 1.24 -11.74 14.45
CA PHE A 221 0.60 -12.93 15.03
C PHE A 221 -0.86 -12.70 15.40
N ASP A 222 -1.59 -13.79 15.57
CA ASP A 222 -2.99 -13.82 15.99
C ASP A 222 -3.21 -13.01 17.29
N GLY A 223 -4.43 -12.55 17.50
CA GLY A 223 -4.77 -11.67 18.61
C GLY A 223 -4.18 -10.27 18.50
N ASN A 224 -3.76 -9.89 17.31
CA ASN A 224 -3.07 -8.62 17.04
C ASN A 224 -1.81 -8.43 17.90
N MET A 225 -1.04 -9.51 18.03
CA MET A 225 0.19 -9.60 18.82
C MET A 225 1.45 -9.62 17.95
N GLY A 226 2.59 -9.46 18.59
CA GLY A 226 3.90 -9.51 17.96
C GLY A 226 4.30 -8.20 17.29
N PRO A 227 5.37 -8.24 16.48
CA PRO A 227 5.94 -7.07 15.83
C PRO A 227 5.01 -6.47 14.76
N VAL A 228 5.12 -5.17 14.57
CA VAL A 228 4.45 -4.48 13.47
C VAL A 228 5.25 -4.69 12.18
N ALA A 229 4.56 -5.10 11.13
CA ALA A 229 5.11 -5.28 9.80
C ALA A 229 4.79 -4.06 8.92
N GLY A 230 5.75 -3.59 8.16
CA GLY A 230 5.56 -2.51 7.20
C GLY A 230 4.55 -2.85 6.09
N ALA A 231 4.51 -4.14 5.71
CA ALA A 231 3.45 -4.67 4.86
C ALA A 231 2.55 -5.60 5.72
N PRO A 232 1.25 -5.33 5.83
CA PRO A 232 0.32 -6.08 6.68
C PRO A 232 0.29 -7.59 6.38
N LEU A 233 -0.07 -8.39 7.40
CA LEU A 233 -0.27 -9.85 7.27
C LEU A 233 -1.63 -10.22 6.71
N GLY A 234 -2.48 -9.26 6.52
CA GLY A 234 -3.80 -9.40 5.93
C GLY A 234 -4.60 -8.11 6.04
N GLY A 235 -5.77 -8.11 5.45
CA GLY A 235 -6.68 -6.98 5.46
C GLY A 235 -8.08 -7.36 5.05
N LEU A 236 -9.03 -6.58 5.53
CA LEU A 236 -10.42 -6.61 5.09
C LEU A 236 -10.72 -5.32 4.35
N ILE A 237 -11.50 -5.39 3.29
CA ILE A 237 -11.75 -4.30 2.37
C ILE A 237 -13.23 -4.26 2.03
N GLU A 238 -13.81 -3.08 2.05
CA GLU A 238 -15.20 -2.81 1.66
C GLU A 238 -15.22 -1.71 0.60
N ALA A 239 -15.93 -1.93 -0.50
CA ALA A 239 -16.22 -0.85 -1.45
C ALA A 239 -17.05 0.23 -0.74
N ASP A 240 -16.55 1.44 -0.71
CA ASP A 240 -17.13 2.53 0.08
C ASP A 240 -17.12 3.86 -0.70
N PRO A 241 -17.81 3.91 -1.86
CA PRO A 241 -17.89 5.13 -2.67
C PRO A 241 -18.67 6.26 -2.00
N ASN A 242 -19.39 5.98 -0.94
CA ASN A 242 -20.22 6.95 -0.22
C ASN A 242 -19.62 7.40 1.10
N ASP A 243 -18.37 6.99 1.40
CA ASP A 243 -17.68 7.33 2.66
C ASP A 243 -18.52 7.00 3.91
N LYS A 244 -19.01 5.78 4.00
CA LYS A 244 -19.88 5.26 5.06
C LYS A 244 -19.35 5.54 6.47
N TYR A 245 -18.03 5.56 6.62
CA TYR A 245 -17.36 5.74 7.92
C TYR A 245 -16.88 7.17 8.16
N GLY A 246 -17.08 8.10 7.21
CA GLY A 246 -16.72 9.51 7.33
C GLY A 246 -15.23 9.82 7.25
N LEU A 247 -14.39 8.87 6.81
CA LEU A 247 -12.94 9.05 6.74
C LEU A 247 -12.54 10.08 5.68
N VAL A 248 -13.23 10.08 4.54
CA VAL A 248 -12.98 11.06 3.48
C VAL A 248 -13.48 12.42 3.90
N HIS A 249 -14.72 12.49 4.43
CA HIS A 249 -15.32 13.75 4.89
C HIS A 249 -14.45 14.44 5.95
N ASP A 250 -13.99 13.70 6.97
CA ASP A 250 -13.29 14.27 8.11
C ASP A 250 -11.80 14.53 7.82
N LEU A 251 -11.14 13.68 7.00
CA LEU A 251 -9.69 13.63 6.93
C LEU A 251 -9.10 13.95 5.55
N LEU A 252 -9.86 13.81 4.46
CA LEU A 252 -9.39 14.10 3.11
C LEU A 252 -10.07 15.33 2.50
N GLN A 253 -11.37 15.50 2.70
CA GLN A 253 -12.13 16.64 2.15
C GLN A 253 -11.57 18.00 2.57
N PRO A 254 -11.09 18.20 3.81
CA PRO A 254 -10.45 19.47 4.20
C PRO A 254 -9.18 19.79 3.42
N LEU A 255 -8.48 18.77 2.87
CA LEU A 255 -7.28 18.96 2.03
C LEU A 255 -7.59 19.36 0.58
N LEU A 256 -8.86 19.41 0.17
CA LEU A 256 -9.23 19.67 -1.23
C LEU A 256 -8.63 20.97 -1.79
N PRO A 257 -8.54 22.09 -1.04
CA PRO A 257 -7.86 23.29 -1.53
C PRO A 257 -6.39 23.05 -1.83
N TRP A 258 -5.69 22.29 -1.00
CA TRP A 258 -4.29 21.94 -1.20
C TRP A 258 -4.11 20.96 -2.38
N PHE A 259 -5.00 19.99 -2.55
CA PHE A 259 -4.99 19.10 -3.72
C PHE A 259 -5.10 19.89 -5.02
N ARG A 260 -5.94 20.93 -5.04
CA ARG A 260 -6.09 21.83 -6.21
C ARG A 260 -4.86 22.71 -6.42
N GLU A 261 -4.31 23.27 -5.35
CA GLU A 261 -3.11 24.13 -5.38
C GLU A 261 -1.89 23.38 -5.92
N THR A 262 -1.70 22.13 -5.49
CA THR A 262 -0.56 21.29 -5.90
C THR A 262 -0.83 20.49 -7.19
N ASN A 263 -1.97 20.67 -7.83
CA ASN A 263 -2.41 19.85 -8.98
C ASN A 263 -2.33 18.34 -8.70
N PHE A 264 -2.64 17.96 -7.44
CA PHE A 264 -2.61 16.56 -7.02
C PHE A 264 -3.57 15.74 -7.88
N HIS A 265 -3.07 14.65 -8.47
CA HIS A 265 -3.87 13.61 -9.09
C HIS A 265 -3.21 12.26 -8.89
N GLY A 266 -4.00 11.27 -8.56
CA GLY A 266 -3.49 9.95 -8.22
C GLY A 266 -4.23 9.34 -7.01
N PRO A 267 -3.77 8.18 -6.55
CA PRO A 267 -4.31 7.56 -5.35
C PRO A 267 -3.92 8.36 -4.10
N VAL A 268 -4.82 8.40 -3.14
CA VAL A 268 -4.58 8.89 -1.79
C VAL A 268 -5.19 7.92 -0.79
N GLN A 269 -4.42 7.53 0.20
CA GLN A 269 -4.89 6.75 1.34
C GLN A 269 -4.69 7.57 2.62
N VAL A 270 -5.71 7.65 3.45
CA VAL A 270 -5.57 8.05 4.85
C VAL A 270 -5.66 6.81 5.72
N THR A 271 -4.73 6.66 6.66
CA THR A 271 -4.81 5.68 7.76
C THR A 271 -5.10 6.44 9.03
N ALA A 272 -6.10 6.00 9.78
CA ALA A 272 -6.61 6.70 10.95
C ALA A 272 -6.92 5.76 12.11
N ALA A 273 -6.98 6.31 13.31
CA ALA A 273 -7.50 5.66 14.51
C ALA A 273 -8.73 6.41 15.02
N LEU A 274 -9.70 5.66 15.53
CA LEU A 274 -10.88 6.22 16.17
C LEU A 274 -10.64 6.32 17.68
N ARG A 275 -10.82 7.51 18.26
CA ARG A 275 -10.79 7.74 19.72
C ARG A 275 -11.87 8.73 20.09
N ASP A 276 -12.69 8.38 21.07
CA ASP A 276 -13.78 9.21 21.58
C ASP A 276 -14.74 9.70 20.48
N GLY A 277 -15.05 8.80 19.52
CA GLY A 277 -15.94 9.09 18.40
C GLY A 277 -15.35 10.02 17.32
N LYS A 278 -14.04 10.27 17.35
CA LYS A 278 -13.36 11.16 16.41
C LYS A 278 -12.20 10.44 15.73
N TRP A 279 -12.07 10.58 14.41
CA TRP A 279 -10.96 10.07 13.64
C TRP A 279 -9.72 10.95 13.82
N TYR A 280 -8.55 10.31 13.97
CA TYR A 280 -7.25 10.95 14.03
C TYR A 280 -6.34 10.36 12.95
N VAL A 281 -5.73 11.20 12.14
CA VAL A 281 -4.80 10.76 11.08
C VAL A 281 -3.55 10.13 11.69
N LEU A 282 -3.19 8.94 11.25
CA LEU A 282 -1.92 8.29 11.60
C LEU A 282 -0.87 8.49 10.51
N GLU A 283 -1.29 8.42 9.24
CA GLU A 283 -0.44 8.66 8.08
C GLU A 283 -1.28 8.85 6.82
N TYR A 284 -0.69 9.50 5.84
CA TYR A 284 -1.17 9.52 4.45
C TYR A 284 -0.21 8.71 3.57
N ASN A 285 -0.78 8.07 2.54
CA ASN A 285 0.00 7.47 1.45
C ASN A 285 -0.56 7.96 0.11
N VAL A 286 0.34 8.16 -0.86
CA VAL A 286 -0.01 8.67 -2.20
C VAL A 286 0.15 7.60 -3.29
N ARG A 287 -0.10 6.37 -2.90
CA ARG A 287 -0.06 5.16 -3.72
C ARG A 287 -1.13 4.17 -3.28
N THR A 288 -1.41 3.18 -4.10
CA THR A 288 -2.23 2.04 -3.70
C THR A 288 -1.50 1.21 -2.63
N GLY A 289 -2.21 0.80 -1.58
CA GLY A 289 -1.64 0.03 -0.48
C GLY A 289 -1.18 -1.37 -0.93
N VAL A 290 -0.18 -1.92 -0.25
CA VAL A 290 0.36 -3.26 -0.56
C VAL A 290 -0.69 -4.36 -0.39
N THR A 291 -1.54 -4.23 0.63
CA THR A 291 -2.58 -5.22 0.96
C THR A 291 -3.88 -4.93 0.25
N THR A 292 -4.27 -3.65 0.21
CA THR A 292 -5.54 -3.21 -0.38
C THR A 292 -5.44 -3.09 -1.90
N GLY A 293 -4.32 -2.61 -2.42
CA GLY A 293 -4.12 -2.37 -3.85
C GLY A 293 -4.46 -3.56 -4.75
N PRO A 294 -3.98 -4.78 -4.44
CA PRO A 294 -4.33 -5.95 -5.23
C PRO A 294 -5.83 -6.27 -5.29
N ALA A 295 -6.58 -6.02 -4.20
CA ALA A 295 -8.03 -6.24 -4.18
C ALA A 295 -8.80 -5.11 -4.87
N LEU A 296 -8.31 -3.88 -4.74
CA LEU A 296 -8.92 -2.66 -5.26
C LEU A 296 -9.24 -2.76 -6.76
N TRP A 297 -8.27 -3.23 -7.56
CA TRP A 297 -8.46 -3.38 -9.00
C TRP A 297 -9.56 -4.38 -9.36
N ARG A 298 -9.76 -5.44 -8.54
CA ARG A 298 -10.83 -6.44 -8.73
C ARG A 298 -12.22 -5.93 -8.39
N MET A 299 -12.33 -4.86 -7.61
CA MET A 299 -13.62 -4.25 -7.22
C MET A 299 -14.19 -3.32 -8.29
N LEU A 300 -13.38 -2.91 -9.27
CA LEU A 300 -13.82 -2.07 -10.40
C LEU A 300 -14.24 -2.93 -11.60
N GLN A 301 -15.25 -2.45 -12.33
CA GLN A 301 -15.64 -2.97 -13.64
C GLN A 301 -14.87 -2.32 -14.77
N ASN A 302 -14.32 -1.10 -14.55
CA ASN A 302 -13.62 -0.29 -15.54
C ASN A 302 -12.26 0.23 -15.04
N PRO A 303 -11.36 -0.63 -14.52
CA PRO A 303 -10.11 -0.20 -13.90
C PRO A 303 -9.17 0.53 -14.86
N VAL A 304 -9.16 0.18 -16.14
CA VAL A 304 -8.33 0.84 -17.18
C VAL A 304 -8.78 2.28 -17.40
N ASP A 305 -10.10 2.52 -17.59
CA ASP A 305 -10.63 3.86 -17.78
C ASP A 305 -10.41 4.75 -16.56
N VAL A 306 -10.58 4.19 -15.36
CA VAL A 306 -10.32 4.90 -14.10
C VAL A 306 -8.84 5.28 -14.00
N ALA A 307 -7.93 4.35 -14.24
CA ALA A 307 -6.49 4.60 -14.15
C ALA A 307 -6.02 5.67 -15.15
N LEU A 308 -6.47 5.59 -16.39
CA LEU A 308 -6.18 6.58 -17.44
C LEU A 308 -6.78 7.95 -17.13
N GLY A 309 -8.03 7.98 -16.64
CA GLY A 309 -8.71 9.22 -16.29
C GLY A 309 -8.00 9.95 -15.14
N VAL A 310 -7.65 9.22 -14.08
CA VAL A 310 -6.91 9.78 -12.93
C VAL A 310 -5.53 10.28 -13.36
N ALA A 311 -4.78 9.48 -14.13
CA ALA A 311 -3.44 9.87 -14.58
C ALA A 311 -3.45 11.10 -15.51
N LYS A 312 -4.54 11.33 -16.24
CA LYS A 312 -4.76 12.52 -17.07
C LYS A 312 -5.38 13.69 -16.29
N ASN A 313 -5.56 13.55 -14.99
CA ASN A 313 -6.25 14.52 -14.13
C ASN A 313 -7.63 14.93 -14.65
N ALA A 314 -8.35 13.98 -15.22
CA ALA A 314 -9.68 14.17 -15.79
C ALA A 314 -10.77 13.75 -14.79
N ARG A 315 -12.01 14.17 -15.07
CA ARG A 315 -13.16 13.62 -14.34
C ARG A 315 -13.30 12.13 -14.65
N ILE A 316 -13.52 11.32 -13.62
CA ILE A 316 -13.66 9.87 -13.73
C ILE A 316 -15.06 9.39 -13.35
N ASP A 317 -15.45 8.24 -13.92
CA ASP A 317 -16.64 7.50 -13.56
C ASP A 317 -16.20 6.13 -13.08
N MET A 318 -16.25 5.89 -11.75
CA MET A 318 -15.87 4.61 -11.16
C MET A 318 -17.08 3.69 -11.07
N GLN A 319 -17.00 2.57 -11.76
CA GLN A 319 -18.05 1.55 -11.75
C GLN A 319 -17.61 0.36 -10.89
N PHE A 320 -18.30 0.17 -9.76
CA PHE A 320 -18.01 -0.93 -8.84
C PHE A 320 -18.69 -2.21 -9.29
N ASN A 321 -17.99 -3.33 -9.07
CA ASN A 321 -18.56 -4.65 -9.29
C ASN A 321 -19.38 -5.08 -8.06
N PRO A 322 -20.71 -5.19 -8.16
CA PRO A 322 -21.57 -5.54 -7.01
C PRO A 322 -21.25 -6.92 -6.43
N ASP A 323 -20.76 -7.85 -7.26
CA ASP A 323 -20.41 -9.22 -6.84
C ASP A 323 -19.06 -9.28 -6.13
N LYS A 324 -18.33 -8.14 -6.05
CA LYS A 324 -16.99 -8.01 -5.47
C LYS A 324 -16.87 -6.80 -4.55
N SER A 325 -17.92 -6.49 -3.81
CA SER A 325 -17.97 -5.32 -2.92
C SER A 325 -17.14 -5.49 -1.66
N TYR A 326 -16.75 -6.72 -1.31
CA TYR A 326 -15.92 -7.04 -0.14
C TYR A 326 -14.70 -7.84 -0.55
N GLY A 327 -13.58 -7.58 0.12
CA GLY A 327 -12.32 -8.28 -0.10
C GLY A 327 -11.65 -8.73 1.18
N CYS A 328 -10.92 -9.83 1.09
CA CYS A 328 -10.03 -10.31 2.13
C CYS A 328 -8.66 -10.62 1.54
N THR A 329 -7.63 -10.09 2.18
CA THR A 329 -6.24 -10.39 1.85
C THR A 329 -5.60 -11.16 2.98
N LEU A 330 -4.92 -12.25 2.67
CA LEU A 330 -4.08 -13.03 3.59
C LEU A 330 -2.67 -13.10 3.05
N THR A 331 -1.68 -12.74 3.86
CA THR A 331 -0.27 -12.88 3.50
C THR A 331 0.29 -14.18 4.06
N LEU A 332 0.85 -15.02 3.19
CA LEU A 332 1.70 -16.13 3.57
C LEU A 332 3.11 -15.60 3.79
N ALA A 333 3.53 -15.52 5.06
CA ALA A 333 4.82 -15.02 5.46
C ALA A 333 5.79 -16.17 5.72
N GLY A 334 7.06 -15.97 5.42
CA GLY A 334 8.16 -16.85 5.80
C GLY A 334 8.57 -16.63 7.26
N TRP A 335 9.16 -17.65 7.85
CA TRP A 335 9.69 -17.58 9.20
C TRP A 335 10.64 -16.39 9.37
N GLY A 336 10.48 -15.67 10.48
CA GLY A 336 11.29 -14.50 10.81
C GLY A 336 10.71 -13.16 10.35
N TYR A 337 9.70 -13.15 9.48
CA TYR A 337 9.01 -11.90 9.13
C TYR A 337 8.36 -11.25 10.36
N PRO A 338 8.45 -9.94 10.56
CA PRO A 338 9.07 -8.93 9.68
C PRO A 338 10.53 -8.58 10.01
N TYR A 339 11.15 -9.19 11.02
CA TYR A 339 12.43 -8.73 11.53
C TYR A 339 13.66 -9.40 10.93
N THR A 340 13.57 -10.70 10.64
CA THR A 340 14.72 -11.48 10.23
C THR A 340 14.54 -11.97 8.80
N ARG A 341 15.39 -11.50 7.89
CA ARG A 341 15.42 -12.05 6.54
C ARG A 341 16.07 -13.43 6.58
N VAL A 342 15.32 -14.44 6.15
CA VAL A 342 15.88 -15.80 6.01
C VAL A 342 16.77 -15.80 4.77
N VAL A 343 18.07 -16.04 4.99
CA VAL A 343 19.02 -16.23 3.92
C VAL A 343 19.24 -17.73 3.82
N GLY A 344 18.69 -18.37 2.79
CA GLY A 344 18.87 -19.78 2.44
C GLY A 344 18.96 -20.83 3.57
N PRO A 345 18.81 -22.09 3.30
CA PRO A 345 18.47 -22.69 2.03
C PRO A 345 17.06 -22.33 1.60
N TYR A 346 16.85 -22.15 0.33
CA TYR A 346 15.54 -21.87 -0.26
C TYR A 346 14.63 -23.07 -0.09
N LEU A 347 13.52 -22.85 0.60
CA LEU A 347 12.49 -23.88 0.80
C LEU A 347 11.56 -23.91 -0.42
N THR A 348 11.15 -25.13 -0.78
CA THR A 348 10.19 -25.30 -1.86
C THR A 348 8.84 -24.72 -1.51
N VAL A 349 8.23 -24.07 -2.50
CA VAL A 349 6.84 -23.59 -2.46
C VAL A 349 6.04 -24.42 -3.44
N GLN A 350 4.92 -24.94 -3.01
CA GLN A 350 4.03 -25.79 -3.82
C GLN A 350 2.61 -25.26 -3.76
N LEU A 351 1.97 -25.16 -4.92
CA LEU A 351 0.54 -24.95 -5.00
C LEU A 351 -0.14 -26.31 -5.16
N ARG A 352 -1.00 -26.68 -4.22
CA ARG A 352 -1.71 -27.96 -4.14
C ARG A 352 -3.17 -27.77 -4.49
N GLY A 353 -3.52 -28.12 -5.71
CA GLY A 353 -4.87 -27.92 -6.27
C GLY A 353 -5.06 -26.57 -6.94
N GLU A 354 -6.18 -26.42 -7.64
CA GLU A 354 -6.53 -25.21 -8.37
C GLU A 354 -7.05 -24.13 -7.41
N PRO A 355 -6.51 -22.90 -7.47
CA PRO A 355 -7.04 -21.80 -6.69
C PRO A 355 -8.38 -21.33 -7.24
N THR A 356 -9.26 -20.92 -6.33
CA THR A 356 -10.58 -20.35 -6.65
C THR A 356 -10.66 -18.84 -6.38
N CYS A 357 -9.55 -18.24 -5.96
CA CYS A 357 -9.32 -16.80 -5.90
C CYS A 357 -7.87 -16.47 -6.29
N ASP A 358 -7.53 -15.20 -6.29
CA ASP A 358 -6.21 -14.75 -6.72
C ASP A 358 -5.10 -15.17 -5.72
N ILE A 359 -4.01 -15.70 -6.25
CA ILE A 359 -2.76 -15.95 -5.51
C ILE A 359 -1.65 -15.20 -6.20
N TRP A 360 -1.11 -14.17 -5.54
CA TRP A 360 -0.05 -13.33 -6.05
C TRP A 360 1.27 -13.62 -5.35
N TRP A 361 2.27 -14.03 -6.15
CA TRP A 361 3.58 -14.39 -5.64
C TRP A 361 4.43 -13.14 -5.34
N ASN A 362 5.08 -13.13 -4.17
CA ASN A 362 6.01 -12.08 -3.75
C ASN A 362 7.47 -12.51 -3.89
N GLU A 363 8.13 -12.83 -2.79
CA GLU A 363 9.52 -13.22 -2.76
C GLU A 363 9.67 -14.73 -3.03
N VAL A 364 9.32 -15.12 -4.24
CA VAL A 364 9.44 -16.47 -4.78
C VAL A 364 10.34 -16.42 -6.02
N THR A 365 11.13 -17.44 -6.22
CA THR A 365 11.87 -17.69 -7.45
C THR A 365 11.48 -19.04 -8.03
N ALA A 366 11.71 -19.25 -9.31
CA ALA A 366 11.47 -20.54 -9.95
C ALA A 366 12.75 -21.04 -10.62
N ASN A 367 13.02 -22.34 -10.47
CA ASN A 367 14.10 -23.04 -11.16
C ASN A 367 13.61 -24.45 -11.50
N ASP A 368 13.86 -24.90 -12.75
CA ASP A 368 13.48 -26.22 -13.26
C ASP A 368 12.00 -26.59 -12.98
N GLY A 369 11.11 -25.62 -13.17
CA GLY A 369 9.67 -25.80 -12.95
C GLY A 369 9.23 -25.90 -11.50
N LYS A 370 10.13 -25.71 -10.54
CA LYS A 370 9.84 -25.71 -9.10
C LYS A 370 9.96 -24.29 -8.54
N MET A 371 9.06 -23.95 -7.63
CA MET A 371 9.09 -22.68 -6.91
C MET A 371 9.84 -22.82 -5.59
N PHE A 372 10.56 -21.75 -5.22
CA PHE A 372 11.32 -21.67 -3.98
C PHE A 372 11.08 -20.32 -3.32
N MET A 373 10.98 -20.32 -2.00
CA MET A 373 10.97 -19.10 -1.21
C MET A 373 12.33 -18.40 -1.34
N SER A 374 12.33 -17.14 -1.72
CA SER A 374 13.53 -16.30 -1.86
C SER A 374 13.60 -15.13 -0.87
N GLY A 375 12.61 -15.01 0.01
CA GLY A 375 12.55 -13.96 1.02
C GLY A 375 11.44 -14.18 2.05
N HIS A 376 10.93 -13.09 2.62
CA HIS A 376 10.05 -13.12 3.79
C HIS A 376 8.56 -13.24 3.47
N ARG A 377 8.11 -12.64 2.37
CA ARG A 377 6.72 -12.69 1.94
C ARG A 377 6.64 -13.65 0.76
N ILE A 378 5.87 -14.72 0.91
CA ILE A 378 5.79 -15.77 -0.11
C ILE A 378 4.70 -15.44 -1.11
N ALA A 379 3.48 -15.20 -0.61
CA ALA A 379 2.34 -14.89 -1.45
C ALA A 379 1.32 -14.04 -0.69
N ASP A 380 0.52 -13.29 -1.45
CA ASP A 380 -0.74 -12.73 -0.98
C ASP A 380 -1.89 -13.45 -1.66
N VAL A 381 -2.80 -13.99 -0.85
CA VAL A 381 -4.06 -14.61 -1.30
C VAL A 381 -5.15 -13.58 -1.17
N ILE A 382 -5.83 -13.27 -2.27
CA ILE A 382 -6.79 -12.19 -2.35
C ILE A 382 -8.10 -12.72 -2.90
N SER A 383 -9.14 -12.57 -2.11
CA SER A 383 -10.51 -12.86 -2.51
C SER A 383 -11.34 -11.60 -2.61
N ALA A 384 -12.32 -11.61 -3.49
CA ALA A 384 -13.36 -10.61 -3.56
C ALA A 384 -14.72 -11.31 -3.72
N SER A 385 -15.75 -10.81 -3.02
CA SER A 385 -17.09 -11.40 -3.00
C SER A 385 -18.16 -10.34 -2.72
N ASP A 386 -19.40 -10.73 -2.80
CA ASP A 386 -20.59 -9.93 -2.48
C ASP A 386 -20.81 -9.75 -0.97
N THR A 387 -20.17 -10.58 -0.14
CA THR A 387 -20.20 -10.48 1.33
C THR A 387 -18.80 -10.61 1.94
N MET A 388 -18.61 -10.01 3.11
CA MET A 388 -17.35 -10.09 3.84
C MET A 388 -17.06 -11.52 4.31
N GLU A 389 -18.09 -12.24 4.76
CA GLU A 389 -17.97 -13.62 5.22
C GLU A 389 -17.49 -14.55 4.12
N ASN A 390 -18.05 -14.41 2.91
CA ASN A 390 -17.66 -15.19 1.74
C ASN A 390 -16.22 -14.85 1.31
N ALA A 391 -15.84 -13.56 1.31
CA ALA A 391 -14.49 -13.14 0.99
C ALA A 391 -13.47 -13.75 1.97
N ILE A 392 -13.74 -13.72 3.28
CA ILE A 392 -12.88 -14.31 4.31
C ILE A 392 -12.76 -15.82 4.11
N ALA A 393 -13.90 -16.52 3.97
CA ALA A 393 -13.93 -17.97 3.80
C ALA A 393 -13.12 -18.41 2.57
N LEU A 394 -13.30 -17.72 1.45
CA LEU A 394 -12.61 -18.00 0.19
C LEU A 394 -11.09 -17.79 0.30
N ALA A 395 -10.64 -16.72 0.96
CA ALA A 395 -9.22 -16.47 1.19
C ALA A 395 -8.58 -17.58 2.03
N TYR A 396 -9.25 -17.98 3.13
CA TYR A 396 -8.75 -19.07 4.00
C TYR A 396 -8.79 -20.44 3.35
N GLU A 397 -9.72 -20.72 2.47
CA GLU A 397 -9.72 -21.96 1.67
C GLU A 397 -8.49 -22.04 0.77
N ASN A 398 -8.14 -20.91 0.13
CA ASN A 398 -7.10 -20.90 -0.88
C ASN A 398 -5.68 -20.80 -0.29
N ILE A 399 -5.46 -20.09 0.83
CA ILE A 399 -4.14 -20.02 1.44
C ILE A 399 -3.64 -21.40 1.90
N LYS A 400 -4.54 -22.30 2.27
CA LYS A 400 -4.23 -23.70 2.65
C LYS A 400 -3.71 -24.53 1.48
N LYS A 401 -3.94 -24.09 0.23
CA LYS A 401 -3.42 -24.76 -0.97
C LYS A 401 -1.94 -24.47 -1.20
N ILE A 402 -1.37 -23.46 -0.51
CA ILE A 402 0.04 -23.15 -0.63
C ILE A 402 0.82 -23.85 0.49
N TYR A 403 1.77 -24.68 0.09
CA TYR A 403 2.65 -25.38 1.02
C TYR A 403 4.08 -24.81 0.96
N CYS A 404 4.57 -24.40 2.11
CA CYS A 404 5.98 -24.09 2.35
C CYS A 404 6.29 -24.38 3.81
N LEU A 405 7.32 -25.19 4.09
CA LEU A 405 7.60 -25.74 5.44
C LEU A 405 7.79 -24.66 6.52
N SER A 406 8.42 -23.54 6.17
CA SER A 406 8.72 -22.47 7.14
C SER A 406 7.82 -21.25 6.93
N SER A 407 6.56 -21.47 6.60
CA SER A 407 5.61 -20.38 6.40
C SER A 407 4.52 -20.36 7.47
N TYR A 408 3.95 -19.18 7.65
CA TYR A 408 2.78 -18.97 8.51
C TYR A 408 1.88 -17.89 7.92
N TYR A 409 0.64 -17.85 8.36
CA TYR A 409 -0.32 -16.79 8.12
C TYR A 409 -1.22 -16.64 9.34
N ARG A 410 -1.85 -15.49 9.49
CA ARG A 410 -2.78 -15.22 10.59
C ARG A 410 -4.08 -15.98 10.43
N LEU A 411 -4.59 -16.56 11.53
CA LEU A 411 -5.84 -17.32 11.59
C LEU A 411 -7.03 -16.50 12.10
N ASP A 412 -6.80 -15.24 12.45
CA ASP A 412 -7.78 -14.36 13.10
C ASP A 412 -8.26 -13.18 12.24
N ILE A 413 -7.86 -13.11 10.97
CA ILE A 413 -8.36 -12.09 10.05
C ILE A 413 -9.88 -12.26 9.90
N GLY A 414 -10.60 -11.18 10.21
CA GLY A 414 -12.06 -11.17 10.21
C GLY A 414 -12.72 -11.60 11.52
N LYS A 415 -11.97 -12.06 12.52
CA LYS A 415 -12.54 -12.40 13.85
C LYS A 415 -12.57 -11.22 14.81
N SER A 416 -11.81 -10.18 14.54
CA SER A 416 -11.73 -8.97 15.36
C SER A 416 -11.43 -7.76 14.47
N LEU A 417 -11.55 -6.56 15.02
CA LEU A 417 -11.24 -5.28 14.39
C LEU A 417 -12.23 -4.84 13.29
N TRP A 418 -13.14 -5.66 12.84
CA TRP A 418 -14.16 -5.32 11.84
C TRP A 418 -15.58 -5.39 12.44
N PRO A 419 -16.52 -4.52 12.10
CA PRO A 419 -16.38 -3.35 11.22
C PRO A 419 -15.60 -2.18 11.87
N PRO A 420 -15.16 -1.17 11.08
CA PRO A 420 -14.55 0.04 11.60
C PRO A 420 -15.42 0.73 12.65
N GLY A 421 -14.82 1.10 13.79
CA GLY A 421 -15.53 1.76 14.87
C GLY A 421 -16.37 0.85 15.80
N ALA A 422 -16.37 -0.47 15.58
CA ALA A 422 -16.91 -1.41 16.57
C ALA A 422 -15.96 -1.55 17.76
N ASP A 423 -16.49 -1.48 19.00
CA ASP A 423 -15.74 -1.66 20.25
C ASP A 423 -15.37 -3.13 20.50
#